data_fc1976a9d994a6dcf5ea6c12169a1dee
#
_entry.id   fc1976a9d994a6dcf5ea6c12169a1dee
#
_cell.length_a   1.000
_cell.length_b   1.000
_cell.length_c   1.000
_cell.angle_alpha   90.00
_cell.angle_beta   90.00
_cell.angle_gamma   90.00
#
_symmetry.space_group_name_H-M   'P 1'
#
loop_
_entity.id
_entity.type
_entity.pdbx_description
1 polymer ?
#
loop_
_entity_poly.entity_id
_entity_poly.type
_entity_poly.pdbx_seq_one_letter_code
_entity_poly.pdbx_strand_id
1 'polypeptide(L)'
;MSLREQCPILHFGDLGDERGKLVVIEGGQAIPFEIKRVFYIYDSDDTVVRGQHANRESEFVLVNVAGESKVRITDGAEEIIVKLDKPMMGVYIPKMIWKDMYDFSKDSVLLVLANTHYDGSEYIRDYEEYLKEMKDRK
;
A
#
# COMPACT_ATOMS: atom_id res chain seq x y z
N MET A 1 -17.64 1.66 -9.02
CA MET A 1 -16.96 1.74 -7.71
C MET A 1 -15.94 2.85 -7.73
N SER A 2 -16.01 3.77 -6.78
CA SER A 2 -15.04 4.86 -6.69
C SER A 2 -13.66 4.35 -6.31
N LEU A 3 -12.64 5.16 -6.52
CA LEU A 3 -11.28 4.79 -6.14
C LEU A 3 -11.18 4.54 -4.64
N ARG A 4 -11.82 5.39 -3.83
CA ARG A 4 -11.81 5.22 -2.38
C ARG A 4 -12.48 3.93 -1.93
N GLU A 5 -13.51 3.50 -2.61
CA GLU A 5 -14.19 2.22 -2.34
C GLU A 5 -13.30 1.04 -2.73
N GLN A 6 -12.53 1.18 -3.82
CA GLN A 6 -11.60 0.13 -4.26
C GLN A 6 -10.39 0.02 -3.33
N CYS A 7 -9.97 1.13 -2.73
CA CYS A 7 -8.76 1.21 -1.90
C CYS A 7 -9.13 1.65 -0.48
N PRO A 8 -9.85 0.82 0.27
CA PRO A 8 -10.31 1.20 1.60
C PRO A 8 -9.18 1.30 2.61
N ILE A 9 -9.39 2.16 3.59
CA ILE A 9 -8.55 2.20 4.79
C ILE A 9 -8.99 1.04 5.68
N LEU A 10 -8.02 0.25 6.12
CA LEU A 10 -8.26 -0.88 7.01
C LEU A 10 -7.86 -0.47 8.42
N HIS A 11 -8.65 -0.86 9.39
CA HIS A 11 -8.37 -0.57 10.81
C HIS A 11 -8.16 -1.89 11.53
N PHE A 12 -6.98 -2.04 12.14
CA PHE A 12 -6.64 -3.23 12.90
C PHE A 12 -6.83 -2.94 14.38
N GLY A 13 -7.30 -3.93 15.14
CA GLY A 13 -7.49 -3.75 16.57
C GLY A 13 -6.14 -3.64 17.28
N ASP A 14 -6.08 -2.77 18.30
CA ASP A 14 -4.94 -2.68 19.19
C ASP A 14 -5.22 -3.63 20.36
N LEU A 15 -4.45 -4.72 20.44
CA LEU A 15 -4.59 -5.73 21.47
C LEU A 15 -3.59 -5.55 22.61
N GLY A 16 -2.96 -4.36 22.67
CA GLY A 16 -1.98 -4.05 23.70
C GLY A 16 -2.57 -3.91 25.09
N ASP A 17 -1.69 -3.88 26.05
CA ASP A 17 -2.02 -3.70 27.46
C ASP A 17 -0.97 -2.77 28.09
N GLU A 18 -0.84 -2.79 29.42
CA GLU A 18 0.11 -1.97 30.15
C GLU A 18 1.57 -2.26 29.79
N ARG A 19 1.85 -3.42 29.17
CA ARG A 19 3.20 -3.81 28.74
C ARG A 19 3.56 -3.23 27.37
N GLY A 20 2.58 -2.68 26.65
CA GLY A 20 2.80 -2.09 25.32
C GLY A 20 1.66 -2.39 24.37
N LYS A 21 1.81 -1.93 23.14
CA LYS A 21 0.80 -2.07 22.09
C LYS A 21 1.06 -3.31 21.24
N LEU A 22 0.00 -3.92 20.74
CA LEU A 22 0.08 -5.12 19.92
C LEU A 22 -0.97 -5.06 18.81
N VAL A 23 -0.53 -5.22 17.56
CA VAL A 23 -1.41 -5.30 16.40
C VAL A 23 -1.17 -6.62 15.70
N VAL A 24 -2.23 -7.33 15.39
CA VAL A 24 -2.16 -8.61 14.68
C VAL A 24 -2.83 -8.46 13.31
N ILE A 25 -2.14 -8.89 12.27
CA ILE A 25 -2.67 -8.87 10.89
C ILE A 25 -2.59 -10.29 10.35
N GLU A 26 -3.75 -10.88 10.09
CA GLU A 26 -3.84 -12.24 9.58
C GLU A 26 -4.39 -12.23 8.15
N GLY A 27 -3.73 -12.97 7.27
CA GLY A 27 -4.18 -13.10 5.89
C GLY A 27 -5.54 -13.79 5.82
N GLY A 28 -6.42 -13.27 4.95
CA GLY A 28 -7.76 -13.80 4.80
C GLY A 28 -8.70 -13.44 5.92
N GLN A 29 -8.24 -12.68 6.91
CA GLN A 29 -9.06 -12.23 8.06
C GLN A 29 -9.10 -10.71 8.08
N ALA A 30 -8.09 -10.06 8.65
CA ALA A 30 -8.02 -8.60 8.72
C ALA A 30 -7.77 -7.97 7.35
N ILE A 31 -7.19 -8.73 6.43
CA ILE A 31 -6.93 -8.28 5.06
C ILE A 31 -7.52 -9.29 4.06
N PRO A 32 -7.89 -8.85 2.84
CA PRO A 32 -8.70 -9.67 1.94
C PRO A 32 -7.90 -10.65 1.07
N PHE A 33 -6.71 -11.08 1.51
CA PHE A 33 -5.91 -12.04 0.74
C PHE A 33 -4.98 -12.84 1.63
N GLU A 34 -4.46 -13.94 1.09
CA GLU A 34 -3.40 -14.72 1.72
C GLU A 34 -2.07 -13.99 1.54
N ILE A 35 -1.32 -13.82 2.62
CA ILE A 35 -0.03 -13.13 2.58
C ILE A 35 1.04 -14.08 2.10
N LYS A 36 1.67 -13.79 0.96
CA LYS A 36 2.77 -14.59 0.42
C LYS A 36 4.11 -13.88 0.47
N ARG A 37 4.11 -12.55 0.64
CA ARG A 37 5.33 -11.76 0.65
C ARG A 37 5.16 -10.60 1.60
N VAL A 38 6.20 -10.35 2.38
CA VAL A 38 6.28 -9.21 3.28
C VAL A 38 7.56 -8.48 2.97
N PHE A 39 7.49 -7.18 2.81
CA PHE A 39 8.69 -6.35 2.72
C PHE A 39 8.43 -5.02 3.40
N TYR A 40 9.50 -4.30 3.72
CA TYR A 40 9.32 -3.02 4.39
C TYR A 40 10.41 -2.05 3.97
N ILE A 41 10.05 -0.77 4.01
CA ILE A 41 10.91 0.34 3.62
C ILE A 41 11.24 1.11 4.89
N TYR A 42 12.53 1.27 5.17
CA TYR A 42 12.99 2.03 6.33
C TYR A 42 14.21 2.84 5.93
N ASP A 43 14.60 3.75 6.79
CA ASP A 43 15.76 4.61 6.57
C ASP A 43 15.60 5.48 5.32
N SER A 44 14.36 5.90 5.07
CA SER A 44 14.03 6.85 4.01
C SER A 44 13.78 8.23 4.62
N ASP A 45 13.59 9.23 3.77
CA ASP A 45 13.28 10.58 4.19
C ASP A 45 12.29 11.24 3.22
N ASP A 46 12.01 12.52 3.44
CA ASP A 46 11.00 13.26 2.67
C ASP A 46 11.46 13.65 1.25
N THR A 47 12.68 13.30 0.87
CA THR A 47 13.19 13.56 -0.49
C THR A 47 13.00 12.38 -1.43
N VAL A 48 12.59 11.21 -0.91
CA VAL A 48 12.50 9.96 -1.66
C VAL A 48 11.07 9.68 -2.07
N VAL A 49 10.89 9.28 -3.33
CA VAL A 49 9.61 8.75 -3.83
C VAL A 49 9.87 7.30 -4.25
N ARG A 50 9.08 6.39 -3.72
CA ARG A 50 9.13 4.99 -4.06
C ARG A 50 7.83 4.55 -4.71
N GLY A 51 7.81 3.33 -5.23
CA GLY A 51 6.68 2.81 -5.97
C GLY A 51 6.74 3.28 -7.40
N GLN A 52 5.89 4.21 -7.77
CA GLN A 52 5.77 4.73 -9.14
C GLN A 52 5.49 3.58 -10.10
N HIS A 53 4.51 2.77 -9.75
CA HIS A 53 4.11 1.62 -10.57
C HIS A 53 2.71 1.16 -10.22
N ALA A 54 2.16 0.33 -11.11
CA ALA A 54 0.98 -0.49 -10.86
C ALA A 54 1.36 -1.95 -11.04
N ASN A 55 0.54 -2.85 -10.53
CA ASN A 55 0.79 -4.28 -10.59
C ASN A 55 -0.37 -4.98 -11.29
N ARG A 56 -0.07 -5.87 -12.24
CA ARG A 56 -1.11 -6.61 -12.96
C ARG A 56 -1.73 -7.72 -12.12
N GLU A 57 -0.95 -8.33 -11.22
CA GLU A 57 -1.37 -9.51 -10.47
C GLU A 57 -1.39 -9.29 -8.96
N SER A 58 -0.52 -8.42 -8.43
CA SER A 58 -0.36 -8.27 -6.99
C SER A 58 -1.37 -7.31 -6.37
N GLU A 59 -1.84 -7.69 -5.19
CA GLU A 59 -2.61 -6.83 -4.28
C GLU A 59 -1.73 -6.56 -3.07
N PHE A 60 -1.89 -5.39 -2.47
CA PHE A 60 -1.06 -4.96 -1.36
C PHE A 60 -1.88 -4.37 -0.22
N VAL A 61 -1.34 -4.48 0.98
CA VAL A 61 -1.76 -3.66 2.12
C VAL A 61 -0.51 -2.97 2.65
N LEU A 62 -0.58 -1.66 2.82
CA LEU A 62 0.52 -0.82 3.30
C LEU A 62 0.19 -0.32 4.70
N VAL A 63 1.16 -0.48 5.63
CA VAL A 63 1.00 -0.07 7.04
C VAL A 63 2.28 0.60 7.50
N ASN A 64 2.20 1.83 8.04
CA ASN A 64 3.35 2.43 8.71
C ASN A 64 3.39 1.92 10.15
N VAL A 65 4.25 0.95 10.40
CA VAL A 65 4.38 0.38 11.76
C VAL A 65 5.17 1.29 12.68
N ALA A 66 5.90 2.25 12.13
CA ALA A 66 6.57 3.33 12.87
C ALA A 66 6.60 4.56 11.98
N GLY A 67 6.52 5.75 12.59
CA GLY A 67 6.57 7.02 11.84
C GLY A 67 5.38 7.19 10.91
N GLU A 68 5.59 7.95 9.84
CA GLU A 68 4.53 8.24 8.89
C GLU A 68 5.04 8.38 7.47
N SER A 69 4.13 8.21 6.51
CA SER A 69 4.38 8.46 5.09
C SER A 69 3.05 8.75 4.41
N LYS A 70 3.13 9.12 3.14
CA LYS A 70 1.94 9.36 2.32
C LYS A 70 1.96 8.40 1.13
N VAL A 71 0.77 7.97 0.72
CA VAL A 71 0.59 7.15 -0.47
C VAL A 71 -0.36 7.89 -1.40
N ARG A 72 0.12 8.20 -2.59
CA ARG A 72 -0.74 8.74 -3.65
C ARG A 72 -1.19 7.58 -4.51
N ILE A 73 -2.50 7.46 -4.70
CA ILE A 73 -3.15 6.34 -5.37
C ILE A 73 -3.99 6.90 -6.50
N THR A 74 -3.89 6.29 -7.69
CA THR A 74 -4.70 6.72 -8.82
C THR A 74 -5.06 5.52 -9.70
N ASP A 75 -6.25 5.60 -10.31
CA ASP A 75 -6.69 4.65 -11.35
C ASP A 75 -6.61 5.27 -12.75
N GLY A 76 -6.00 6.45 -12.85
CA GLY A 76 -5.91 7.20 -14.10
C GLY A 76 -7.01 8.24 -14.27
N ALA A 77 -8.10 8.13 -13.51
CA ALA A 77 -9.23 9.06 -13.56
C ALA A 77 -9.36 9.83 -12.24
N GLU A 78 -9.32 9.12 -11.12
CA GLU A 78 -9.38 9.71 -9.79
C GLU A 78 -8.00 9.62 -9.13
N GLU A 79 -7.78 10.45 -8.11
CA GLU A 79 -6.57 10.42 -7.31
C GLU A 79 -6.94 10.65 -5.86
N ILE A 80 -6.34 9.88 -4.97
CA ILE A 80 -6.45 10.11 -3.53
C ILE A 80 -5.08 10.06 -2.90
N ILE A 81 -4.91 10.79 -1.80
CA ILE A 81 -3.70 10.76 -1.00
C ILE A 81 -4.08 10.26 0.39
N VAL A 82 -3.42 9.19 0.82
CA VAL A 82 -3.64 8.58 2.13
C VAL A 82 -2.42 8.87 2.99
N LYS A 83 -2.64 9.44 4.17
CA LYS A 83 -1.59 9.61 5.16
C LYS A 83 -1.59 8.39 6.08
N LEU A 84 -0.49 7.66 6.11
CA LEU A 84 -0.32 6.51 6.99
C LEU A 84 0.52 6.95 8.18
N ASP A 85 -0.14 7.22 9.30
CA ASP A 85 0.49 7.80 10.49
C ASP A 85 0.18 7.03 11.78
N LYS A 86 -0.41 5.85 11.66
CA LYS A 86 -0.77 5.02 12.83
C LYS A 86 -0.48 3.55 12.52
N PRO A 87 0.11 2.81 13.47
CA PRO A 87 0.46 1.41 13.22
C PRO A 87 -0.74 0.47 13.16
N MET A 88 -1.95 0.90 13.61
CA MET A 88 -3.13 0.06 13.56
C MET A 88 -4.03 0.37 12.36
N MET A 89 -3.51 1.07 11.35
CA MET A 89 -4.26 1.32 10.12
C MET A 89 -3.41 0.99 8.90
N GLY A 90 -4.08 0.62 7.83
CA GLY A 90 -3.42 0.39 6.56
C GLY A 90 -4.33 0.78 5.40
N VAL A 91 -3.79 0.72 4.19
CA VAL A 91 -4.57 0.95 2.98
C VAL A 91 -4.44 -0.27 2.07
N TYR A 92 -5.57 -0.73 1.57
CA TYR A 92 -5.62 -1.82 0.60
C TYR A 92 -5.51 -1.27 -0.81
N ILE A 93 -4.62 -1.86 -1.62
CA ILE A 93 -4.40 -1.47 -3.01
C ILE A 93 -4.58 -2.70 -3.89
N PRO A 94 -5.67 -2.77 -4.66
CA PRO A 94 -5.92 -3.90 -5.55
C PRO A 94 -5.04 -3.87 -6.80
N LYS A 95 -5.20 -4.88 -7.65
CA LYS A 95 -4.52 -4.95 -8.93
C LYS A 95 -4.82 -3.73 -9.78
N MET A 96 -3.86 -3.35 -10.62
CA MET A 96 -4.01 -2.29 -11.62
C MET A 96 -4.30 -0.91 -11.03
N ILE A 97 -3.82 -0.65 -9.84
CA ILE A 97 -3.87 0.67 -9.23
C ILE A 97 -2.45 1.23 -9.12
N TRP A 98 -2.24 2.42 -9.66
CA TRP A 98 -0.94 3.10 -9.61
C TRP A 98 -0.74 3.74 -8.24
N LYS A 99 0.46 3.62 -7.70
CA LYS A 99 0.78 4.21 -6.41
C LYS A 99 2.17 4.81 -6.35
N ASP A 100 2.29 5.88 -5.59
CA ASP A 100 3.56 6.50 -5.19
C ASP A 100 3.58 6.54 -3.67
N MET A 101 4.72 6.23 -3.08
CA MET A 101 4.94 6.33 -1.64
C MET A 101 6.02 7.37 -1.39
N TYR A 102 5.74 8.34 -0.54
CA TYR A 102 6.60 9.50 -0.39
C TYR A 102 6.40 10.18 0.97
N ASP A 103 7.14 11.25 1.19
CA ASP A 103 7.05 12.06 2.41
C ASP A 103 7.25 11.21 3.67
N PHE A 104 8.30 10.39 3.64
CA PHE A 104 8.64 9.51 4.76
C PHE A 104 9.25 10.32 5.90
N SER A 105 8.76 10.13 7.12
CA SER A 105 9.45 10.64 8.30
C SER A 105 10.74 9.83 8.50
N LYS A 106 11.70 10.38 9.22
CA LYS A 106 13.01 9.73 9.42
C LYS A 106 12.89 8.40 10.15
N ASP A 107 11.91 8.30 11.03
CA ASP A 107 11.65 7.08 11.80
C ASP A 107 10.66 6.15 11.11
N SER A 108 10.28 6.44 9.87
CA SER A 108 9.26 5.67 9.14
C SER A 108 9.72 4.26 8.87
N VAL A 109 8.84 3.30 9.17
CA VAL A 109 8.94 1.93 8.69
C VAL A 109 7.61 1.62 8.02
N LEU A 110 7.63 1.50 6.70
CA LEU A 110 6.45 1.19 5.90
C LEU A 110 6.48 -0.29 5.57
N LEU A 111 5.56 -1.03 6.18
CA LEU A 111 5.39 -2.47 5.96
C LEU A 111 4.44 -2.69 4.80
N VAL A 112 4.80 -3.58 3.88
CA VAL A 112 3.96 -3.94 2.75
C VAL A 112 3.71 -5.44 2.76
N LEU A 113 2.43 -5.79 2.71
CA LEU A 113 1.97 -7.19 2.66
C LEU A 113 1.43 -7.43 1.26
N ALA A 114 1.83 -8.53 0.63
CA ALA A 114 1.44 -8.83 -0.75
C ALA A 114 0.91 -10.26 -0.87
N ASN A 115 0.01 -10.45 -1.83
CA ASN A 115 -0.62 -11.76 -2.08
C ASN A 115 0.16 -12.63 -3.07
N THR A 116 1.29 -12.14 -3.58
CA THR A 116 2.09 -12.86 -4.57
C THR A 116 3.55 -12.87 -4.15
N HIS A 117 4.30 -13.85 -4.66
CA HIS A 117 5.76 -13.77 -4.64
C HIS A 117 6.22 -12.71 -5.64
N TYR A 118 7.43 -12.21 -5.48
CA TYR A 118 7.93 -11.16 -6.36
C TYR A 118 8.08 -11.69 -7.79
N ASP A 119 7.55 -10.93 -8.75
CA ASP A 119 7.72 -11.16 -10.18
C ASP A 119 7.77 -9.81 -10.86
N GLY A 120 8.96 -9.39 -11.28
CA GLY A 120 9.16 -8.07 -11.88
C GLY A 120 8.38 -7.86 -13.17
N SER A 121 8.02 -8.96 -13.88
CA SER A 121 7.32 -8.85 -15.16
C SER A 121 5.88 -8.37 -15.03
N GLU A 122 5.27 -8.44 -13.83
CA GLU A 122 3.90 -8.00 -13.64
C GLU A 122 3.80 -6.51 -13.29
N TYR A 123 4.92 -5.81 -13.17
CA TYR A 123 4.97 -4.38 -12.82
C TYR A 123 4.84 -3.51 -14.06
N ILE A 124 4.02 -2.48 -13.98
CA ILE A 124 3.92 -1.42 -14.99
C ILE A 124 4.58 -0.19 -14.38
N ARG A 125 5.74 0.20 -14.91
CA ARG A 125 6.56 1.28 -14.37
C ARG A 125 6.51 2.57 -15.18
N ASP A 126 5.86 2.55 -16.34
CA ASP A 126 5.68 3.72 -17.20
C ASP A 126 4.24 4.18 -17.07
N TYR A 127 4.04 5.40 -16.60
CA TYR A 127 2.71 5.92 -16.34
C TYR A 127 1.87 6.06 -17.61
N GLU A 128 2.49 6.43 -18.72
CA GLU A 128 1.79 6.54 -20.01
C GLU A 128 1.28 5.16 -20.48
N GLU A 129 2.11 4.14 -20.31
CA GLU A 129 1.71 2.76 -20.61
C GLU A 129 0.56 2.33 -19.69
N TYR A 130 0.63 2.69 -18.41
CA TYR A 130 -0.42 2.40 -17.45
C TYR A 130 -1.76 3.02 -17.89
N LEU A 131 -1.74 4.29 -18.24
CA LEU A 131 -2.95 4.99 -18.69
C LEU A 131 -3.55 4.32 -19.93
N LYS A 132 -2.70 3.89 -20.85
CA LYS A 132 -3.14 3.18 -22.05
C LYS A 132 -3.82 1.86 -21.71
N GLU A 133 -3.21 1.07 -20.83
CA GLU A 133 -3.78 -0.21 -20.41
C GLU A 133 -5.11 -0.03 -19.68
N MET A 134 -5.21 0.99 -18.83
CA MET A 134 -6.47 1.28 -18.12
C MET A 134 -7.58 1.68 -19.08
N LYS A 135 -7.25 2.43 -20.12
CA LYS A 135 -8.20 2.84 -21.16
C LYS A 135 -8.72 1.61 -21.92
N ASP A 136 -7.84 0.67 -22.23
CA ASP A 136 -8.18 -0.53 -22.99
C ASP A 136 -9.02 -1.53 -22.17
N ARG A 137 -9.02 -1.41 -20.84
CA ARG A 137 -9.77 -2.29 -19.96
C ARG A 137 -11.26 -1.97 -19.87
N LYS A 138 -11.69 -0.84 -20.42
CA LYS A 138 -13.09 -0.39 -20.35
C LYS A 138 -13.94 -0.95 -21.49
#